data_38e2cab3822ab0462417d23b335e8a33
#
_entry.id   38e2cab3822ab0462417d23b335e8a33
#
_cell.length_a   1.000
_cell.length_b   1.000
_cell.length_c   1.000
_cell.angle_alpha   90.00
_cell.angle_beta   90.00
_cell.angle_gamma   90.00
#
_symmetry.space_group_name_H-M   'P 1'
#
loop_
_entity.id
_entity.type
_entity.pdbx_description
1 polymer ?
#
loop_
_entity_poly.entity_id
_entity_poly.type
_entity_poly.pdbx_seq_one_letter_code
_entity_poly.pdbx_strand_id
1 'polypeptide(L)'
;MNIENEAKTNHLAKSYVAETPWLDPHAVPFIQIKGLSKQFDDFSAVDCVDLDIYKGELFTILGGSGCGKSTLLRMLAGFETPSNGQIIIDGVDMSNIPAYDRPVNMMFQSYAVFPHMTVEQNISYGLKKDKLHKNDIISRVSEMLELVQLSELAKRKPHQLSGGQRQRVALARALIKQPKVLLLDEPLAALDK
;
A
#
# COMPACT_ATOMS: atom_id res chain seq x y z
N MET A 1 -37.62 -10.02 -29.41
CA MET A 1 -36.59 -8.97 -29.13
C MET A 1 -36.70 -8.64 -27.63
N ASN A 2 -35.69 -8.89 -26.82
CA ASN A 2 -35.49 -8.45 -25.40
C ASN A 2 -35.25 -9.48 -24.28
N ILE A 3 -35.09 -10.75 -24.50
CA ILE A 3 -34.68 -11.65 -23.39
C ILE A 3 -33.14 -11.73 -23.28
N GLU A 4 -32.40 -11.60 -24.38
CA GLU A 4 -30.92 -11.64 -24.38
C GLU A 4 -30.29 -10.32 -23.84
N ASN A 5 -30.97 -9.18 -23.97
CA ASN A 5 -30.47 -7.91 -23.41
C ASN A 5 -30.66 -7.81 -21.90
N GLU A 6 -31.74 -8.37 -21.34
CA GLU A 6 -31.93 -8.39 -19.88
C GLU A 6 -30.95 -9.33 -19.17
N ALA A 7 -30.61 -10.48 -19.80
CA ALA A 7 -29.61 -11.39 -19.25
C ALA A 7 -28.20 -10.80 -19.23
N LYS A 8 -27.79 -10.05 -20.28
CA LYS A 8 -26.50 -9.35 -20.33
C LYS A 8 -26.43 -8.19 -19.34
N THR A 9 -27.52 -7.43 -19.19
CA THR A 9 -27.58 -6.33 -18.23
C THR A 9 -27.54 -6.84 -16.79
N ASN A 10 -28.19 -7.96 -16.47
CA ASN A 10 -28.14 -8.57 -15.14
C ASN A 10 -26.77 -9.21 -14.83
N HIS A 11 -26.05 -9.74 -15.84
CA HIS A 11 -24.72 -10.28 -15.61
C HIS A 11 -23.68 -9.17 -15.37
N LEU A 12 -23.78 -8.04 -16.08
CA LEU A 12 -22.96 -6.85 -15.86
C LEU A 12 -23.26 -6.20 -14.50
N ALA A 13 -24.53 -6.10 -14.12
CA ALA A 13 -24.92 -5.58 -12.80
C ALA A 13 -24.42 -6.48 -11.65
N LYS A 14 -24.48 -7.81 -11.79
CA LYS A 14 -23.93 -8.75 -10.79
C LYS A 14 -22.42 -8.69 -10.68
N SER A 15 -21.69 -8.52 -11.80
CA SER A 15 -20.22 -8.35 -11.75
C SER A 15 -19.84 -7.00 -11.11
N TYR A 16 -20.59 -5.93 -11.39
CA TYR A 16 -20.35 -4.61 -10.82
C TYR A 16 -20.57 -4.56 -9.29
N VAL A 17 -21.60 -5.23 -8.78
CA VAL A 17 -21.86 -5.32 -7.33
C VAL A 17 -20.81 -6.18 -6.63
N ALA A 18 -20.24 -7.19 -7.29
CA ALA A 18 -19.14 -7.98 -6.74
C ALA A 18 -17.80 -7.22 -6.67
N GLU A 19 -17.64 -6.13 -7.45
CA GLU A 19 -16.44 -5.29 -7.49
C GLU A 19 -16.51 -4.05 -6.56
N THR A 20 -17.67 -3.79 -5.94
CA THR A 20 -17.89 -2.60 -5.08
C THR A 20 -18.44 -2.98 -3.71
N PRO A 21 -17.64 -3.67 -2.87
CA PRO A 21 -18.14 -4.16 -1.56
C PRO A 21 -18.61 -3.05 -0.62
N TRP A 22 -18.17 -1.81 -0.80
CA TRP A 22 -18.65 -0.65 -0.03
C TRP A 22 -20.10 -0.24 -0.34
N LEU A 23 -20.73 -0.81 -1.37
CA LEU A 23 -22.15 -0.64 -1.67
C LEU A 23 -23.01 -1.75 -1.07
N ASP A 24 -22.42 -2.82 -0.56
CA ASP A 24 -23.13 -3.93 0.10
C ASP A 24 -23.24 -3.62 1.61
N PRO A 25 -24.45 -3.44 2.17
CA PRO A 25 -24.64 -3.16 3.59
C PRO A 25 -24.20 -4.33 4.51
N HIS A 26 -23.95 -5.51 3.95
CA HIS A 26 -23.49 -6.68 4.69
C HIS A 26 -21.98 -6.95 4.52
N ALA A 27 -21.28 -6.15 3.70
CA ALA A 27 -19.85 -6.32 3.52
C ALA A 27 -19.10 -6.00 4.81
N VAL A 28 -18.14 -6.86 5.15
CA VAL A 28 -17.26 -6.63 6.30
C VAL A 28 -16.04 -5.82 5.82
N PRO A 29 -15.76 -4.66 6.43
CA PRO A 29 -14.59 -3.86 6.10
C PRO A 29 -13.30 -4.65 6.31
N PHE A 30 -12.36 -4.51 5.38
CA PHE A 30 -11.04 -5.14 5.46
C PHE A 30 -10.10 -4.38 6.41
N ILE A 31 -10.20 -3.03 6.42
CA ILE A 31 -9.55 -2.16 7.39
C ILE A 31 -10.64 -1.40 8.13
N GLN A 32 -10.58 -1.43 9.47
CA GLN A 32 -11.43 -0.62 10.34
C GLN A 32 -10.57 0.25 11.23
N ILE A 33 -10.80 1.53 11.21
CA ILE A 33 -10.20 2.53 12.10
C ILE A 33 -11.32 3.02 13.01
N LYS A 34 -11.12 2.96 14.32
CA LYS A 34 -12.15 3.30 15.32
C LYS A 34 -11.61 4.31 16.33
N GLY A 35 -12.17 5.53 16.31
CA GLY A 35 -11.83 6.62 17.22
C GLY A 35 -10.32 6.92 17.27
N LEU A 36 -9.62 6.77 16.14
CA LEU A 36 -8.16 6.83 16.09
C LEU A 36 -7.68 8.25 16.29
N SER A 37 -6.80 8.44 17.28
CA SER A 37 -6.19 9.74 17.59
C SER A 37 -4.69 9.61 17.78
N LYS A 38 -3.96 10.67 17.38
CA LYS A 38 -2.54 10.83 17.66
C LYS A 38 -2.22 12.22 18.12
N GLN A 39 -1.64 12.31 19.30
CA GLN A 39 -1.11 13.55 19.87
C GLN A 39 0.43 13.48 19.93
N PHE A 40 1.07 14.58 19.63
CA PHE A 40 2.48 14.84 19.86
C PHE A 40 2.57 16.07 20.75
N ASP A 41 2.96 15.87 22.01
CA ASP A 41 2.93 16.90 23.05
C ASP A 41 1.57 17.64 23.06
N ASP A 42 1.55 18.94 22.76
CA ASP A 42 0.33 19.77 22.72
C ASP A 42 -0.36 19.79 21.33
N PHE A 43 0.18 19.06 20.32
CA PHE A 43 -0.35 19.06 18.96
C PHE A 43 -1.12 17.79 18.64
N SER A 44 -2.39 17.92 18.27
CA SER A 44 -3.19 16.80 17.74
C SER A 44 -2.98 16.67 16.24
N ALA A 45 -2.27 15.62 15.83
CA ALA A 45 -2.01 15.32 14.42
C ALA A 45 -3.14 14.55 13.75
N VAL A 46 -3.86 13.71 14.50
CA VAL A 46 -5.05 12.96 14.08
C VAL A 46 -6.01 12.98 15.26
N ASP A 47 -7.28 13.33 15.01
CA ASP A 47 -8.28 13.49 16.05
C ASP A 47 -9.54 12.69 15.75
N CYS A 48 -9.78 11.64 16.54
CA CYS A 48 -10.98 10.81 16.59
C CYS A 48 -11.50 10.37 15.20
N VAL A 49 -10.61 9.76 14.39
CA VAL A 49 -10.95 9.31 13.03
C VAL A 49 -11.60 7.94 13.08
N ASP A 50 -12.79 7.83 12.45
CA ASP A 50 -13.45 6.58 12.12
C ASP A 50 -13.43 6.38 10.60
N LEU A 51 -13.05 5.18 10.13
CA LEU A 51 -12.94 4.89 8.71
C LEU A 51 -13.00 3.38 8.46
N ASP A 52 -13.82 3.00 7.49
CA ASP A 52 -13.90 1.64 6.96
C ASP A 52 -13.40 1.59 5.52
N ILE A 53 -12.50 0.64 5.21
CA ILE A 53 -11.98 0.41 3.86
C ILE A 53 -12.18 -1.06 3.53
N TYR A 54 -12.67 -1.34 2.32
CA TYR A 54 -13.06 -2.68 1.91
C TYR A 54 -11.97 -3.36 1.07
N LYS A 55 -12.05 -4.67 0.96
CA LYS A 55 -11.09 -5.45 0.18
C LYS A 55 -11.19 -5.10 -1.31
N GLY A 56 -10.03 -4.80 -1.92
CA GLY A 56 -9.95 -4.42 -3.34
C GLY A 56 -10.27 -2.95 -3.61
N GLU A 57 -10.58 -2.16 -2.57
CA GLU A 57 -10.85 -0.73 -2.70
C GLU A 57 -9.56 0.06 -2.94
N LEU A 58 -9.62 1.01 -3.88
CA LEU A 58 -8.63 2.08 -4.03
C LEU A 58 -9.11 3.31 -3.25
N PHE A 59 -8.60 3.48 -2.03
CA PHE A 59 -8.97 4.57 -1.13
C PHE A 59 -7.96 5.71 -1.18
N THR A 60 -8.43 6.95 -1.31
CA THR A 60 -7.55 8.13 -1.40
C THR A 60 -7.86 9.12 -0.29
N ILE A 61 -6.84 9.53 0.45
CA ILE A 61 -6.92 10.54 1.51
C ILE A 61 -6.46 11.87 0.93
N LEU A 62 -7.37 12.84 0.86
CA LEU A 62 -7.09 14.20 0.40
C LEU A 62 -7.02 15.18 1.58
N GLY A 63 -6.19 16.20 1.46
CA GLY A 63 -6.08 17.25 2.47
C GLY A 63 -4.80 18.07 2.31
N GLY A 64 -4.77 19.23 2.93
CA GLY A 64 -3.62 20.15 2.92
C GLY A 64 -2.36 19.55 3.55
N SER A 65 -1.23 20.26 3.38
CA SER A 65 0.01 19.87 4.08
C SER A 65 -0.19 20.00 5.60
N GLY A 66 0.32 19.02 6.35
CA GLY A 66 0.23 18.99 7.81
C GLY A 66 -1.09 18.51 8.41
N CYS A 67 -2.09 18.10 7.60
CA CYS A 67 -3.38 17.63 8.13
C CYS A 67 -3.39 16.18 8.65
N GLY A 68 -2.23 15.55 8.88
CA GLY A 68 -2.14 14.24 9.52
C GLY A 68 -2.13 13.02 8.58
N LYS A 69 -2.18 13.16 7.24
CA LYS A 69 -2.20 12.03 6.28
C LYS A 69 -1.05 11.05 6.50
N SER A 70 0.17 11.52 6.47
CA SER A 70 1.36 10.67 6.67
C SER A 70 1.39 10.05 8.08
N THR A 71 0.88 10.75 9.09
CA THR A 71 0.75 10.21 10.46
C THR A 71 -0.24 9.05 10.49
N LEU A 72 -1.41 9.19 9.85
CA LEU A 72 -2.40 8.13 9.73
C LEU A 72 -1.82 6.91 8.99
N LEU A 73 -1.15 7.11 7.86
CA LEU A 73 -0.49 6.04 7.12
C LEU A 73 0.60 5.34 7.95
N ARG A 74 1.39 6.09 8.73
CA ARG A 74 2.41 5.52 9.63
C ARG A 74 1.79 4.71 10.77
N MET A 75 0.65 5.15 11.31
CA MET A 75 -0.09 4.36 12.32
C MET A 75 -0.62 3.05 11.72
N LEU A 76 -1.19 3.08 10.52
CA LEU A 76 -1.61 1.87 9.80
C LEU A 76 -0.43 0.92 9.54
N ALA A 77 0.73 1.45 9.13
CA ALA A 77 1.93 0.66 8.89
C ALA A 77 2.63 0.18 10.18
N GLY A 78 2.26 0.70 11.36
CA GLY A 78 2.90 0.36 12.64
C GLY A 78 4.22 1.07 12.92
N PHE A 79 4.53 2.14 12.18
CA PHE A 79 5.69 3.01 12.45
C PHE A 79 5.38 4.09 13.49
N GLU A 80 4.11 4.30 13.80
CA GLU A 80 3.65 5.24 14.81
C GLU A 80 2.55 4.55 15.64
N THR A 81 2.60 4.72 16.96
CA THR A 81 1.60 4.18 17.88
C THR A 81 0.48 5.21 18.07
N PRO A 82 -0.79 4.84 17.89
CA PRO A 82 -1.91 5.71 18.25
C PRO A 82 -1.87 6.14 19.73
N SER A 83 -2.34 7.36 20.03
CA SER A 83 -2.58 7.79 21.41
C SER A 83 -3.88 7.19 21.94
N ASN A 84 -4.90 7.08 21.08
CA ASN A 84 -6.19 6.46 21.39
C ASN A 84 -6.77 5.79 20.13
N GLY A 85 -7.80 4.95 20.34
CA GLY A 85 -8.50 4.27 19.26
C GLY A 85 -7.84 2.96 18.86
N GLN A 86 -8.34 2.37 17.76
CA GLN A 86 -7.99 1.02 17.34
C GLN A 86 -7.87 0.92 15.83
N ILE A 87 -6.95 0.07 15.37
CA ILE A 87 -6.79 -0.32 13.96
C ILE A 87 -6.99 -1.82 13.85
N ILE A 88 -7.95 -2.25 13.03
CA ILE A 88 -8.21 -3.66 12.74
C ILE A 88 -7.95 -3.89 11.25
N ILE A 89 -7.17 -4.90 10.90
CA ILE A 89 -6.89 -5.29 9.50
C ILE A 89 -7.20 -6.78 9.37
N ASP A 90 -8.07 -7.13 8.42
CA ASP A 90 -8.51 -8.52 8.16
C ASP A 90 -9.02 -9.20 9.44
N GLY A 91 -9.80 -8.47 10.26
CA GLY A 91 -10.35 -8.94 11.53
C GLY A 91 -9.36 -9.01 12.70
N VAL A 92 -8.10 -8.65 12.50
CA VAL A 92 -7.05 -8.71 13.52
C VAL A 92 -6.71 -7.30 14.03
N ASP A 93 -6.72 -7.11 15.36
CA ASP A 93 -6.29 -5.87 16.00
C ASP A 93 -4.78 -5.69 15.86
N MET A 94 -4.38 -4.55 15.30
CA MET A 94 -2.98 -4.21 15.05
C MET A 94 -2.27 -3.53 16.25
N SER A 95 -2.94 -3.30 17.37
CA SER A 95 -2.41 -2.51 18.50
C SER A 95 -1.07 -3.03 19.03
N ASN A 96 -0.91 -4.36 19.09
CA ASN A 96 0.29 -5.02 19.60
C ASN A 96 1.13 -5.69 18.50
N ILE A 97 0.80 -5.46 17.22
CA ILE A 97 1.52 -6.08 16.09
C ILE A 97 2.57 -5.10 15.57
N PRO A 98 3.87 -5.47 15.64
CA PRO A 98 4.94 -4.63 15.15
C PRO A 98 4.88 -4.47 13.63
N ALA A 99 5.44 -3.37 13.10
CA ALA A 99 5.37 -3.04 11.68
C ALA A 99 5.82 -4.16 10.73
N TYR A 100 6.84 -4.94 11.11
CA TYR A 100 7.39 -6.02 10.27
C TYR A 100 6.51 -7.28 10.19
N ASP A 101 5.54 -7.44 11.11
CA ASP A 101 4.58 -8.56 11.14
C ASP A 101 3.20 -8.17 10.59
N ARG A 102 2.96 -6.87 10.31
CA ARG A 102 1.69 -6.43 9.72
C ARG A 102 1.59 -6.83 8.24
N PRO A 103 0.39 -7.17 7.74
CA PRO A 103 0.17 -7.53 6.34
C PRO A 103 0.17 -6.29 5.41
N VAL A 104 1.00 -5.30 5.72
CA VAL A 104 1.02 -3.97 5.13
C VAL A 104 2.42 -3.66 4.61
N ASN A 105 2.53 -3.11 3.40
CA ASN A 105 3.75 -2.47 2.95
C ASN A 105 3.49 -0.98 2.70
N MET A 106 4.50 -0.15 2.95
CA MET A 106 4.42 1.30 2.77
C MET A 106 5.50 1.79 1.81
N MET A 107 5.11 2.64 0.87
CA MET A 107 6.00 3.47 0.07
C MET A 107 6.04 4.87 0.70
N PHE A 108 7.23 5.29 1.12
CA PHE A 108 7.45 6.60 1.73
C PHE A 108 7.61 7.70 0.68
N GLN A 109 7.27 8.91 1.02
CA GLN A 109 7.46 10.13 0.19
C GLN A 109 8.90 10.28 -0.30
N SER A 110 9.90 9.96 0.52
CA SER A 110 11.33 9.99 0.16
C SER A 110 11.80 8.78 -0.63
N TYR A 111 10.88 7.87 -1.02
CA TYR A 111 11.14 6.56 -1.65
C TYR A 111 11.97 5.58 -0.82
N ALA A 112 12.77 6.04 0.13
CA ALA A 112 13.60 5.26 1.07
C ALA A 112 14.36 4.08 0.39
N VAL A 113 14.83 4.25 -0.86
CA VAL A 113 15.64 3.22 -1.55
C VAL A 113 17.03 3.12 -0.91
N PHE A 114 17.55 1.89 -0.82
CA PHE A 114 18.88 1.64 -0.25
C PHE A 114 19.97 2.12 -1.20
N PRO A 115 20.75 3.18 -0.87
CA PRO A 115 21.67 3.83 -1.80
C PRO A 115 22.87 2.97 -2.20
N HIS A 116 23.25 2.00 -1.36
CA HIS A 116 24.38 1.09 -1.58
C HIS A 116 24.02 -0.15 -2.40
N MET A 117 22.72 -0.42 -2.61
CA MET A 117 22.21 -1.57 -3.34
C MET A 117 21.85 -1.20 -4.78
N THR A 118 21.96 -2.17 -5.71
CA THR A 118 21.44 -2.04 -7.08
C THR A 118 19.90 -2.05 -7.09
N VAL A 119 19.28 -1.75 -8.24
CA VAL A 119 17.82 -1.82 -8.43
C VAL A 119 17.30 -3.22 -8.09
N GLU A 120 17.88 -4.28 -8.68
CA GLU A 120 17.46 -5.66 -8.41
C GLU A 120 17.66 -6.06 -6.93
N GLN A 121 18.72 -5.57 -6.28
CA GLN A 121 18.95 -5.83 -4.86
C GLN A 121 17.95 -5.12 -3.98
N ASN A 122 17.58 -3.88 -4.32
CA ASN A 122 16.51 -3.15 -3.64
C ASN A 122 15.18 -3.91 -3.71
N ILE A 123 14.79 -4.34 -4.92
CA ILE A 123 13.54 -5.05 -5.14
C ILE A 123 13.56 -6.41 -4.41
N SER A 124 14.64 -7.18 -4.52
CA SER A 124 14.74 -8.51 -3.91
C SER A 124 14.87 -8.49 -2.39
N TYR A 125 15.12 -7.34 -1.77
CA TYR A 125 15.47 -7.24 -0.35
C TYR A 125 14.44 -7.88 0.59
N GLY A 126 13.16 -7.61 0.36
CA GLY A 126 12.07 -8.17 1.16
C GLY A 126 11.94 -9.69 1.04
N LEU A 127 12.21 -10.26 -0.13
CA LEU A 127 12.09 -11.70 -0.40
C LEU A 127 13.20 -12.53 0.22
N LYS A 128 14.37 -11.92 0.53
CA LYS A 128 15.50 -12.63 1.12
C LYS A 128 15.24 -13.15 2.53
N LYS A 129 14.25 -12.56 3.23
CA LYS A 129 13.82 -13.02 4.57
C LYS A 129 12.78 -14.14 4.48
N ASP A 130 12.12 -14.26 3.34
CA ASP A 130 11.14 -15.30 3.11
C ASP A 130 11.90 -16.59 2.72
N LYS A 131 11.45 -17.75 3.19
CA LYS A 131 12.09 -19.06 2.92
C LYS A 131 11.83 -19.53 1.48
N LEU A 132 12.03 -18.65 0.49
CA LEU A 132 11.85 -18.95 -0.92
C LEU A 132 13.11 -19.54 -1.54
N HIS A 133 12.95 -20.41 -2.53
CA HIS A 133 14.07 -20.90 -3.32
C HIS A 133 14.69 -19.75 -4.15
N LYS A 134 16.00 -19.81 -4.33
CA LYS A 134 16.75 -18.77 -5.06
C LYS A 134 16.19 -18.52 -6.47
N ASN A 135 15.77 -19.56 -7.16
CA ASN A 135 15.21 -19.45 -8.51
C ASN A 135 13.87 -18.71 -8.52
N ASP A 136 13.01 -18.93 -7.50
CA ASP A 136 11.73 -18.23 -7.36
C ASP A 136 11.94 -16.74 -7.10
N ILE A 137 12.96 -16.40 -6.29
CA ILE A 137 13.32 -14.99 -6.06
C ILE A 137 13.77 -14.34 -7.37
N ILE A 138 14.61 -15.01 -8.16
CA ILE A 138 15.13 -14.50 -9.44
C ILE A 138 13.95 -14.27 -10.41
N SER A 139 13.04 -15.23 -10.56
CA SER A 139 11.86 -15.12 -11.44
C SER A 139 10.99 -13.93 -11.04
N ARG A 140 10.59 -13.85 -9.76
CA ARG A 140 9.75 -12.74 -9.26
C ARG A 140 10.40 -11.37 -9.44
N VAL A 141 11.72 -11.27 -9.21
CA VAL A 141 12.45 -10.01 -9.41
C VAL A 141 12.50 -9.63 -10.89
N SER A 142 12.69 -10.60 -11.81
CA SER A 142 12.68 -10.37 -13.26
C SER A 142 11.31 -9.87 -13.73
N GLU A 143 10.25 -10.55 -13.33
CA GLU A 143 8.86 -10.16 -13.64
C GLU A 143 8.52 -8.76 -13.11
N MET A 144 8.97 -8.46 -11.87
CA MET A 144 8.74 -7.15 -11.28
C MET A 144 9.52 -6.04 -12.00
N LEU A 145 10.77 -6.30 -12.41
CA LEU A 145 11.58 -5.37 -13.20
C LEU A 145 10.94 -5.05 -14.55
N GLU A 146 10.38 -6.06 -15.21
CA GLU A 146 9.64 -5.90 -16.46
C GLU A 146 8.38 -5.07 -16.25
N LEU A 147 7.57 -5.40 -15.24
CA LEU A 147 6.34 -4.68 -14.89
C LEU A 147 6.57 -3.19 -14.67
N VAL A 148 7.67 -2.82 -13.96
CA VAL A 148 8.00 -1.40 -13.71
C VAL A 148 8.91 -0.79 -14.78
N GLN A 149 9.22 -1.52 -15.89
CA GLN A 149 10.06 -1.08 -17.00
C GLN A 149 11.47 -0.63 -16.57
N LEU A 150 12.12 -1.43 -15.74
CA LEU A 150 13.47 -1.18 -15.22
C LEU A 150 14.47 -2.31 -15.51
N SER A 151 14.16 -3.26 -16.39
CA SER A 151 14.99 -4.43 -16.69
C SER A 151 16.43 -4.04 -17.07
N GLU A 152 16.59 -3.06 -17.99
CA GLU A 152 17.88 -2.55 -18.45
C GLU A 152 18.67 -1.80 -17.35
N LEU A 153 17.99 -1.42 -16.25
CA LEU A 153 18.57 -0.67 -15.16
C LEU A 153 18.82 -1.52 -13.91
N ALA A 154 18.60 -2.84 -13.99
CA ALA A 154 18.64 -3.77 -12.86
C ALA A 154 19.95 -3.68 -12.04
N LYS A 155 21.08 -3.46 -12.71
CA LYS A 155 22.42 -3.38 -12.09
C LYS A 155 22.81 -1.96 -11.65
N ARG A 156 22.02 -0.93 -11.98
CA ARG A 156 22.31 0.45 -11.58
C ARG A 156 22.02 0.68 -10.10
N LYS A 157 22.73 1.66 -9.52
CA LYS A 157 22.47 2.14 -8.15
C LYS A 157 21.55 3.37 -8.19
N PRO A 158 20.87 3.70 -7.07
CA PRO A 158 19.90 4.81 -7.01
C PRO A 158 20.41 6.18 -7.47
N HIS A 159 21.69 6.50 -7.24
CA HIS A 159 22.28 7.76 -7.70
C HIS A 159 22.42 7.87 -9.23
N GLN A 160 22.29 6.75 -9.96
CA GLN A 160 22.34 6.67 -11.43
C GLN A 160 20.94 6.72 -12.06
N LEU A 161 19.89 6.94 -11.26
CA LEU A 161 18.49 6.91 -11.67
C LEU A 161 17.86 8.29 -11.59
N SER A 162 16.89 8.56 -12.48
CA SER A 162 16.01 9.72 -12.36
C SER A 162 15.08 9.61 -11.14
N GLY A 163 14.41 10.71 -10.76
CA GLY A 163 13.40 10.71 -9.69
C GLY A 163 12.30 9.68 -9.91
N GLY A 164 11.69 9.68 -11.10
CA GLY A 164 10.65 8.72 -11.46
C GLY A 164 11.13 7.26 -11.52
N GLN A 165 12.41 7.02 -11.92
CA GLN A 165 12.98 5.68 -11.86
C GLN A 165 13.18 5.21 -10.41
N ARG A 166 13.66 6.07 -9.49
CA ARG A 166 13.74 5.76 -8.06
C ARG A 166 12.37 5.47 -7.44
N GLN A 167 11.37 6.24 -7.83
CA GLN A 167 9.98 6.01 -7.44
C GLN A 167 9.49 4.63 -7.85
N ARG A 168 9.71 4.22 -9.11
CA ARG A 168 9.35 2.88 -9.60
C ARG A 168 10.10 1.76 -8.87
N VAL A 169 11.36 1.96 -8.49
CA VAL A 169 12.09 1.00 -7.64
C VAL A 169 11.45 0.85 -6.27
N ALA A 170 11.04 1.97 -5.63
CA ALA A 170 10.36 1.93 -4.33
C ALA A 170 9.00 1.23 -4.41
N LEU A 171 8.23 1.50 -5.46
CA LEU A 171 6.95 0.84 -5.73
C LEU A 171 7.14 -0.67 -5.93
N ALA A 172 8.08 -1.06 -6.79
CA ALA A 172 8.40 -2.47 -7.04
C ALA A 172 8.80 -3.20 -5.75
N ARG A 173 9.63 -2.56 -4.91
CA ARG A 173 10.02 -3.11 -3.59
C ARG A 173 8.83 -3.30 -2.65
N ALA A 174 7.86 -2.37 -2.67
CA ALA A 174 6.67 -2.47 -1.85
C ALA A 174 5.71 -3.56 -2.35
N LEU A 175 5.64 -3.79 -3.67
CA LEU A 175 4.72 -4.75 -4.29
C LEU A 175 5.24 -6.19 -4.30
N ILE A 176 6.56 -6.41 -4.37
CA ILE A 176 7.12 -7.75 -4.64
C ILE A 176 6.76 -8.82 -3.60
N LYS A 177 6.46 -8.39 -2.37
CA LYS A 177 5.98 -9.26 -1.29
C LYS A 177 4.48 -9.56 -1.36
N GLN A 178 3.76 -8.98 -2.33
CA GLN A 178 2.32 -9.13 -2.47
C GLN A 178 1.57 -8.83 -1.16
N PRO A 179 1.73 -7.63 -0.57
CA PRO A 179 1.08 -7.28 0.67
C PRO A 179 -0.44 -7.28 0.51
N LYS A 180 -1.17 -7.55 1.60
CA LYS A 180 -2.64 -7.41 1.60
C LYS A 180 -3.09 -5.95 1.52
N VAL A 181 -2.25 -5.03 2.05
CA VAL A 181 -2.47 -3.57 2.00
C VAL A 181 -1.21 -2.89 1.50
N LEU A 182 -1.36 -2.01 0.51
CA LEU A 182 -0.31 -1.13 0.04
C LEU A 182 -0.65 0.32 0.42
N LEU A 183 0.20 0.94 1.23
CA LEU A 183 0.10 2.34 1.62
C LEU A 183 1.06 3.19 0.78
N LEU A 184 0.53 4.27 0.20
CA LEU A 184 1.30 5.17 -0.66
C LEU A 184 1.25 6.59 -0.05
N ASP A 185 2.40 7.10 0.40
CA ASP A 185 2.54 8.45 0.96
C ASP A 185 3.07 9.38 -0.14
N GLU A 186 2.18 10.23 -0.68
CA GLU A 186 2.44 11.17 -1.79
C GLU A 186 3.13 10.52 -3.01
N PRO A 187 2.54 9.48 -3.61
CA PRO A 187 3.21 8.69 -4.65
C PRO A 187 3.48 9.46 -5.94
N LEU A 188 2.84 10.60 -6.17
CA LEU A 188 2.95 11.37 -7.41
C LEU A 188 3.81 12.65 -7.25
N ALA A 189 4.38 12.91 -6.08
CA ALA A 189 5.15 14.12 -5.80
C ALA A 189 6.36 14.37 -6.74
N ALA A 190 6.88 13.33 -7.41
CA ALA A 190 7.97 13.47 -8.39
C ALA A 190 7.50 13.78 -9.80
N LEU A 191 6.22 13.75 -10.10
CA LEU A 191 5.65 14.00 -11.43
C LEU A 191 5.28 15.47 -11.65
N ASP A 192 5.21 16.26 -10.57
CA ASP A 192 4.85 17.70 -10.59
C ASP A 192 6.08 18.61 -10.82
N LYS A 193 6.96 18.25 -11.78
CA LYS A 193 8.08 19.11 -12.17
C LYS A 193 8.20 19.22 -13.68
#